data_b27cda84b141812807c12fc79e69487d
#
_entry.id   b27cda84b141812807c12fc79e69487d
#
_cell.length_a   1.000
_cell.length_b   1.000
_cell.length_c   1.000
_cell.angle_alpha   90.00
_cell.angle_beta   90.00
_cell.angle_gamma   90.00
#
_symmetry.space_group_name_H-M   'P 1'
#
loop_
_entity.id
_entity.type
_entity.pdbx_description
1 polymer ?
#
loop_
_entity_poly.entity_id
_entity_poly.type
_entity_poly.pdbx_seq_one_letter_code
_entity_poly.pdbx_strand_id
1 'polypeptide(L)'
;SMPMECISINKEGIMLYQDKKGYEDYWRKHQVSPIARDIWSYTPGKTPVYQKQTTFGGEDREPVWAPDGKSFYYLSEEKGSFNIFQRTPGANTSKQITFHTKHPVRFLSMASEGKLCYGYNGEIYTLVPGGQPQKVNITILSDKIDKDIIRQIRSYGATDIAVSPKGKEVAFIMRGDVYVLSLIHIS
;
A
#
# COMPACT_ATOMS: atom_id res chain seq x y z
N SER A 1 0.91 -10.42 23.54
CA SER A 1 1.33 -10.75 22.17
C SER A 1 1.04 -9.53 21.29
N MET A 2 1.99 -9.11 20.47
CA MET A 2 1.74 -8.07 19.45
C MET A 2 0.96 -8.69 18.30
N PRO A 3 -0.07 -8.03 17.76
CA PRO A 3 -0.73 -8.46 16.55
C PRO A 3 0.25 -8.50 15.37
N MET A 4 0.10 -9.50 14.51
CA MET A 4 0.92 -9.73 13.31
C MET A 4 0.07 -9.45 12.07
N GLU A 5 0.62 -8.71 11.12
CA GLU A 5 -0.03 -8.42 9.83
C GLU A 5 0.94 -8.76 8.69
N CYS A 6 0.41 -8.97 7.48
CA CYS A 6 1.20 -9.21 6.24
C CYS A 6 2.24 -10.33 6.43
N ILE A 7 1.78 -11.53 6.75
CA ILE A 7 2.65 -12.67 7.03
C ILE A 7 3.16 -13.30 5.73
N SER A 8 4.48 -13.53 5.66
CA SER A 8 5.15 -14.29 4.60
C SER A 8 5.95 -15.42 5.23
N ILE A 9 5.82 -16.64 4.71
CA ILE A 9 6.45 -17.85 5.28
C ILE A 9 7.38 -18.46 4.23
N ASN A 10 8.60 -18.79 4.62
CA ASN A 10 9.55 -19.50 3.77
C ASN A 10 9.40 -21.04 3.90
N LYS A 11 10.17 -21.78 3.10
CA LYS A 11 10.14 -23.26 3.08
C LYS A 11 10.57 -23.91 4.40
N GLU A 12 11.30 -23.19 5.23
CA GLU A 12 11.75 -23.65 6.56
C GLU A 12 10.73 -23.35 7.67
N GLY A 13 9.59 -22.74 7.31
CA GLY A 13 8.53 -22.35 8.25
C GLY A 13 8.84 -21.06 9.02
N ILE A 14 9.89 -20.33 8.66
CA ILE A 14 10.21 -19.04 9.26
C ILE A 14 9.23 -18.00 8.73
N MET A 15 8.56 -17.28 9.61
CA MET A 15 7.60 -16.24 9.27
C MET A 15 8.26 -14.88 9.33
N LEU A 16 8.01 -14.05 8.34
CA LEU A 16 8.16 -12.61 8.41
C LEU A 16 6.80 -11.98 8.57
N TYR A 17 6.72 -10.93 9.35
CA TYR A 17 5.49 -10.17 9.56
C TYR A 17 5.80 -8.72 9.90
N GLN A 18 4.84 -7.84 9.67
CA GLN A 18 4.86 -6.50 10.26
C GLN A 18 4.11 -6.51 11.58
N ASP A 19 4.62 -5.79 12.57
CA ASP A 19 3.92 -5.61 13.84
C ASP A 19 2.83 -4.54 13.74
N LYS A 20 1.91 -4.55 14.70
CA LYS A 20 0.89 -3.52 14.86
C LYS A 20 0.90 -3.02 16.29
N LYS A 21 1.56 -1.90 16.51
CA LYS A 21 1.70 -1.28 17.84
C LYS A 21 0.49 -0.40 18.20
N GLY A 22 -0.22 0.09 17.18
CA GLY A 22 -1.38 0.96 17.33
C GLY A 22 -2.09 1.20 16.01
N TYR A 23 -2.97 2.19 15.98
CA TYR A 23 -3.61 2.62 14.74
C TYR A 23 -2.76 3.71 14.07
N GLU A 24 -2.22 3.38 12.91
CA GLU A 24 -1.60 4.34 12.00
C GLU A 24 -2.43 4.45 10.73
N ASP A 25 -2.62 5.67 10.24
CA ASP A 25 -3.25 5.89 8.95
C ASP A 25 -2.39 5.26 7.85
N TYR A 26 -2.97 4.32 7.13
CA TYR A 26 -2.29 3.62 6.03
C TYR A 26 -1.80 4.60 4.94
N TRP A 27 -2.45 5.74 4.78
CA TRP A 27 -2.17 6.73 3.74
C TRP A 27 -1.22 7.85 4.19
N ARG A 28 -0.81 7.85 5.48
CA ARG A 28 0.15 8.82 5.98
C ARG A 28 1.47 8.77 5.20
N LYS A 29 2.22 9.88 5.20
CA LYS A 29 3.53 9.99 4.55
C LYS A 29 4.57 10.53 5.52
N HIS A 30 5.78 9.98 5.48
CA HIS A 30 7.01 10.55 6.08
C HIS A 30 6.88 10.94 7.55
N GLN A 31 6.11 10.19 8.32
CA GLN A 31 5.91 10.47 9.73
C GLN A 31 6.63 9.43 10.58
N VAL A 32 7.59 9.86 11.37
CA VAL A 32 8.18 9.05 12.42
C VAL A 32 7.20 8.98 13.59
N SER A 33 6.92 7.77 14.08
CA SER A 33 5.97 7.56 15.16
C SER A 33 6.39 6.36 16.01
N PRO A 34 6.19 6.39 17.35
CA PRO A 34 6.42 5.24 18.22
C PRO A 34 5.57 4.00 17.86
N ILE A 35 4.47 4.20 17.13
CA ILE A 35 3.59 3.13 16.68
C ILE A 35 3.82 2.73 15.23
N ALA A 36 4.83 3.31 14.56
CA ALA A 36 5.24 2.90 13.23
C ALA A 36 5.60 1.40 13.21
N ARG A 37 5.22 0.72 12.15
CA ARG A 37 5.42 -0.72 12.00
C ARG A 37 6.87 -1.05 11.72
N ASP A 38 7.29 -2.17 12.24
CA ASP A 38 8.59 -2.78 11.97
C ASP A 38 8.40 -4.19 11.40
N ILE A 39 9.43 -4.67 10.71
CA ILE A 39 9.47 -6.06 10.25
C ILE A 39 10.13 -6.94 11.32
N TRP A 40 9.48 -8.05 11.61
CA TRP A 40 9.92 -9.08 12.54
C TRP A 40 9.98 -10.44 11.85
N SER A 41 10.82 -11.32 12.37
CA SER A 41 10.80 -12.74 12.06
C SER A 41 10.39 -13.56 13.28
N TYR A 42 9.70 -14.66 13.01
CA TYR A 42 9.36 -15.70 13.96
C TYR A 42 9.92 -17.02 13.45
N THR A 43 10.77 -17.65 14.25
CA THR A 43 11.30 -18.99 13.97
C THR A 43 10.63 -19.99 14.91
N PRO A 44 9.85 -20.95 14.38
CA PRO A 44 9.18 -21.96 15.20
C PRO A 44 10.21 -22.95 15.80
N GLY A 45 9.87 -23.56 16.93
CA GLY A 45 10.70 -24.58 17.58
C GLY A 45 10.23 -24.85 19.01
N LYS A 46 10.96 -25.71 19.74
CA LYS A 46 10.71 -25.94 21.17
C LYS A 46 10.82 -24.65 21.98
N THR A 47 11.76 -23.78 21.58
CA THR A 47 11.89 -22.42 22.09
C THR A 47 11.74 -21.48 20.90
N PRO A 48 10.56 -20.88 20.70
CA PRO A 48 10.33 -19.99 19.57
C PRO A 48 11.18 -18.72 19.70
N VAL A 49 11.71 -18.26 18.57
CA VAL A 49 12.55 -17.05 18.50
C VAL A 49 11.82 -15.96 17.72
N TYR A 50 11.72 -14.78 18.34
CA TYR A 50 11.20 -13.55 17.73
C TYR A 50 12.36 -12.58 17.57
N GLN A 51 12.59 -12.09 16.36
CA GLN A 51 13.68 -11.18 16.09
C GLN A 51 13.21 -9.99 15.26
N LYS A 52 13.48 -8.78 15.73
CA LYS A 52 13.24 -7.55 15.00
C LYS A 52 14.23 -7.47 13.84
N GLN A 53 13.74 -7.25 12.63
CA GLN A 53 14.53 -7.22 11.42
C GLN A 53 14.85 -5.80 10.95
N THR A 54 14.00 -4.83 11.26
CA THR A 54 14.20 -3.43 10.86
C THR A 54 14.24 -2.53 12.09
N THR A 55 14.98 -1.42 12.00
CA THR A 55 15.21 -0.48 13.12
C THR A 55 15.00 0.98 12.71
N PHE A 56 14.47 1.22 11.51
CA PHE A 56 14.12 2.55 11.06
C PHE A 56 12.98 3.12 11.93
N GLY A 57 13.05 4.40 12.28
CA GLY A 57 12.06 5.04 13.15
C GLY A 57 10.73 5.37 12.47
N GLY A 58 10.65 5.24 11.15
CA GLY A 58 9.42 5.35 10.35
C GLY A 58 8.83 3.99 10.05
N GLU A 59 8.05 3.90 9.00
CA GLU A 59 7.21 2.77 8.68
C GLU A 59 7.91 1.76 7.75
N ASP A 60 7.96 0.50 8.16
CA ASP A 60 8.38 -0.66 7.38
C ASP A 60 7.22 -1.65 7.25
N ARG A 61 6.87 -2.09 6.02
CA ARG A 61 5.64 -2.85 5.74
C ARG A 61 5.82 -3.97 4.73
N GLU A 62 4.84 -4.86 4.69
CA GLU A 62 4.61 -5.84 3.62
C GLU A 62 5.84 -6.67 3.30
N PRO A 63 6.42 -7.40 4.28
CA PRO A 63 7.57 -8.23 4.02
C PRO A 63 7.20 -9.44 3.16
N VAL A 64 8.02 -9.76 2.16
CA VAL A 64 7.89 -10.96 1.33
C VAL A 64 9.23 -11.66 1.20
N TRP A 65 9.27 -12.98 1.43
CA TRP A 65 10.47 -13.78 1.25
C TRP A 65 10.87 -13.83 -0.23
N ALA A 66 12.16 -13.75 -0.48
CA ALA A 66 12.70 -14.17 -1.77
C ALA A 66 12.56 -15.70 -1.93
N PRO A 67 12.47 -16.23 -3.15
CA PRO A 67 12.27 -17.66 -3.38
C PRO A 67 13.38 -18.56 -2.81
N ASP A 68 14.59 -18.00 -2.62
CA ASP A 68 15.72 -18.69 -2.01
C ASP A 68 15.58 -18.85 -0.48
N GLY A 69 14.62 -18.15 0.14
CA GLY A 69 14.39 -18.15 1.58
C GLY A 69 15.52 -17.50 2.41
N LYS A 70 16.52 -16.89 1.76
CA LYS A 70 17.71 -16.31 2.42
C LYS A 70 17.65 -14.80 2.57
N SER A 71 16.87 -14.14 1.72
CA SER A 71 16.60 -12.71 1.78
C SER A 71 15.13 -12.42 1.68
N PHE A 72 14.74 -11.19 1.98
CA PHE A 72 13.36 -10.73 1.87
C PHE A 72 13.29 -9.31 1.32
N TYR A 73 12.14 -8.97 0.76
CA TYR A 73 11.82 -7.64 0.30
C TYR A 73 10.73 -7.06 1.20
N TYR A 74 10.72 -5.74 1.35
CA TYR A 74 9.73 -5.03 2.14
C TYR A 74 9.60 -3.59 1.66
N LEU A 75 8.56 -2.91 2.06
CA LEU A 75 8.36 -1.49 1.81
C LEU A 75 8.91 -0.69 2.98
N SER A 76 9.73 0.32 2.70
CA SER A 76 10.24 1.28 3.68
C SER A 76 10.19 2.70 3.15
N GLU A 77 9.90 3.65 4.02
CA GLU A 77 10.00 5.09 3.74
C GLU A 77 11.33 5.71 4.19
N GLU A 78 12.35 4.89 4.51
CA GLU A 78 13.65 5.33 5.02
C GLU A 78 14.33 6.41 4.14
N LYS A 79 14.10 6.38 2.83
CA LYS A 79 14.65 7.35 1.87
C LYS A 79 13.59 8.36 1.37
N GLY A 80 12.61 8.67 2.21
CA GLY A 80 11.61 9.69 1.97
C GLY A 80 10.26 9.11 1.53
N SER A 81 10.11 8.46 0.41
CA SER A 81 8.86 7.80 -0.02
C SER A 81 8.98 6.30 0.11
N PHE A 82 7.86 5.60 0.32
CA PHE A 82 7.86 4.14 0.30
C PHE A 82 8.45 3.62 -1.00
N ASN A 83 9.47 2.79 -0.86
CA ASN A 83 10.12 2.05 -1.92
C ASN A 83 10.37 0.62 -1.46
N ILE A 84 10.72 -0.26 -2.40
CA ILE A 84 11.10 -1.63 -2.12
C ILE A 84 12.56 -1.67 -1.66
N PHE A 85 12.80 -2.32 -0.54
CA PHE A 85 14.12 -2.64 -0.01
C PHE A 85 14.30 -4.14 0.07
N GLN A 86 15.53 -4.59 -0.05
CA GLN A 86 15.97 -5.98 0.16
C GLN A 86 16.86 -6.06 1.39
N ARG A 87 16.68 -7.13 2.19
CA ARG A 87 17.46 -7.38 3.39
C ARG A 87 17.70 -8.88 3.59
N THR A 88 18.82 -9.23 4.16
CA THR A 88 19.08 -10.57 4.71
C THR A 88 18.69 -10.56 6.19
N PRO A 89 17.98 -11.57 6.72
CA PRO A 89 17.68 -11.66 8.14
C PRO A 89 18.92 -11.50 9.02
N GLY A 90 18.81 -10.67 10.05
CA GLY A 90 19.92 -10.37 10.97
C GLY A 90 20.98 -9.39 10.41
N ALA A 91 20.90 -8.96 9.17
CA ALA A 91 21.83 -7.95 8.65
C ALA A 91 21.52 -6.56 9.23
N ASN A 92 22.52 -5.70 9.31
CA ASN A 92 22.35 -4.32 9.79
C ASN A 92 22.01 -3.32 8.69
N THR A 93 22.09 -3.73 7.43
CA THR A 93 21.87 -2.86 6.28
C THR A 93 20.81 -3.43 5.33
N SER A 94 20.15 -2.55 4.61
CA SER A 94 19.20 -2.89 3.56
C SER A 94 19.63 -2.24 2.24
N LYS A 95 19.30 -2.88 1.13
CA LYS A 95 19.55 -2.37 -0.21
C LYS A 95 18.25 -1.85 -0.80
N GLN A 96 18.22 -0.59 -1.20
CA GLN A 96 17.08 -0.02 -1.93
C GLN A 96 17.02 -0.62 -3.34
N ILE A 97 15.82 -1.03 -3.77
CA ILE A 97 15.58 -1.71 -5.05
C ILE A 97 14.81 -0.81 -6.03
N THR A 98 13.87 0.00 -5.54
CA THR A 98 13.13 0.97 -6.36
C THR A 98 13.41 2.39 -5.90
N PHE A 99 13.28 3.38 -6.83
CA PHE A 99 13.68 4.77 -6.60
C PHE A 99 12.57 5.74 -6.99
N HIS A 100 11.33 5.42 -6.65
CA HIS A 100 10.18 6.29 -6.87
C HIS A 100 10.18 7.46 -5.89
N THR A 101 9.93 8.68 -6.38
CA THR A 101 10.01 9.90 -5.57
C THR A 101 8.69 10.65 -5.42
N LYS A 102 7.76 10.51 -6.39
CA LYS A 102 6.51 11.29 -6.39
C LYS A 102 5.41 10.65 -5.55
N HIS A 103 5.27 9.34 -5.63
CA HIS A 103 4.21 8.59 -4.94
C HIS A 103 4.82 7.41 -4.18
N PRO A 104 4.17 6.94 -3.11
CA PRO A 104 4.61 5.75 -2.40
C PRO A 104 4.35 4.48 -3.22
N VAL A 105 5.27 3.53 -3.13
CA VAL A 105 5.04 2.14 -3.55
C VAL A 105 4.12 1.46 -2.52
N ARG A 106 3.20 0.59 -2.97
CA ARG A 106 2.21 -0.11 -2.14
C ARG A 106 1.94 -1.51 -2.68
N PHE A 107 1.31 -2.34 -1.86
CA PHE A 107 0.80 -3.66 -2.27
C PHE A 107 1.90 -4.59 -2.82
N LEU A 108 3.01 -4.68 -2.06
CA LEU A 108 4.12 -5.52 -2.45
C LEU A 108 3.75 -7.01 -2.36
N SER A 109 4.05 -7.73 -3.42
CA SER A 109 3.94 -9.18 -3.47
C SER A 109 5.09 -9.80 -4.26
N MET A 110 5.30 -11.10 -4.10
CA MET A 110 6.35 -11.86 -4.75
C MET A 110 5.76 -13.12 -5.39
N ALA A 111 6.06 -13.33 -6.65
CA ALA A 111 5.78 -14.58 -7.34
C ALA A 111 6.82 -15.65 -7.01
N SER A 112 6.46 -16.92 -7.16
CA SER A 112 7.36 -18.05 -6.85
C SER A 112 8.67 -18.06 -7.64
N GLU A 113 8.66 -17.50 -8.84
CA GLU A 113 9.82 -17.33 -9.71
C GLU A 113 10.68 -16.09 -9.34
N GLY A 114 10.33 -15.35 -8.29
CA GLY A 114 11.13 -14.22 -7.80
C GLY A 114 10.81 -12.87 -8.45
N LYS A 115 9.72 -12.77 -9.19
CA LYS A 115 9.23 -11.51 -9.73
C LYS A 115 8.41 -10.76 -8.69
N LEU A 116 8.79 -9.53 -8.40
CA LEU A 116 8.03 -8.61 -7.54
C LEU A 116 6.86 -8.01 -8.32
N CYS A 117 5.73 -7.81 -7.65
CA CYS A 117 4.60 -7.03 -8.13
C CYS A 117 4.22 -6.00 -7.09
N TYR A 118 3.90 -4.78 -7.52
CA TYR A 118 3.55 -3.68 -6.63
C TYR A 118 2.70 -2.61 -7.32
N GLY A 119 1.99 -1.83 -6.52
CA GLY A 119 1.25 -0.65 -6.97
C GLY A 119 2.09 0.63 -6.89
N TYR A 120 2.02 1.46 -7.92
CA TYR A 120 2.60 2.79 -7.93
C TYR A 120 1.78 3.74 -8.78
N ASN A 121 1.39 4.90 -8.24
CA ASN A 121 0.61 5.92 -8.93
C ASN A 121 -0.67 5.38 -9.60
N GLY A 122 -1.42 4.51 -8.92
CA GLY A 122 -2.65 3.91 -9.44
C GLY A 122 -2.46 2.81 -10.48
N GLU A 123 -1.22 2.45 -10.80
CA GLU A 123 -0.86 1.45 -11.80
C GLU A 123 -0.16 0.25 -11.16
N ILE A 124 -0.18 -0.88 -11.84
CA ILE A 124 0.52 -2.10 -11.41
C ILE A 124 1.85 -2.20 -12.15
N TYR A 125 2.89 -2.51 -11.38
CA TYR A 125 4.25 -2.75 -11.89
C TYR A 125 4.75 -4.12 -11.51
N THR A 126 5.59 -4.68 -12.37
CA THR A 126 6.39 -5.86 -12.07
C THR A 126 7.87 -5.54 -12.13
N LEU A 127 8.67 -6.26 -11.36
CA LEU A 127 10.12 -6.07 -11.29
C LEU A 127 10.81 -7.41 -11.04
N VAL A 128 11.71 -7.79 -11.95
CA VAL A 128 12.70 -8.82 -11.66
C VAL A 128 13.86 -8.12 -10.92
N PRO A 129 14.24 -8.58 -9.71
CA PRO A 129 15.34 -7.97 -8.96
C PRO A 129 16.62 -7.82 -9.79
N GLY A 130 17.16 -6.60 -9.83
CA GLY A 130 18.30 -6.24 -10.68
C GLY A 130 17.93 -5.70 -12.07
N GLY A 131 16.66 -5.81 -12.48
CA GLY A 131 16.14 -5.22 -13.71
C GLY A 131 15.50 -3.86 -13.50
N GLN A 132 14.72 -3.42 -14.49
CA GLN A 132 13.94 -2.19 -14.44
C GLN A 132 12.45 -2.49 -14.18
N PRO A 133 11.75 -1.65 -13.42
CA PRO A 133 10.31 -1.75 -13.26
C PRO A 133 9.58 -1.69 -14.60
N GLN A 134 8.62 -2.60 -14.79
CA GLN A 134 7.78 -2.65 -15.98
C GLN A 134 6.32 -2.47 -15.60
N LYS A 135 5.67 -1.49 -16.19
CA LYS A 135 4.23 -1.28 -16.03
C LYS A 135 3.46 -2.43 -16.69
N VAL A 136 2.48 -2.96 -15.99
CA VAL A 136 1.56 -3.96 -16.54
C VAL A 136 0.51 -3.26 -17.39
N ASN A 137 0.44 -3.59 -18.66
CA ASN A 137 -0.62 -3.09 -19.56
C ASN A 137 -1.88 -3.94 -19.34
N ILE A 138 -2.92 -3.32 -18.78
CA ILE A 138 -4.21 -3.95 -18.54
C ILE A 138 -5.19 -3.42 -19.57
N THR A 139 -5.76 -4.32 -20.39
CA THR A 139 -6.86 -3.99 -21.29
C THR A 139 -8.13 -4.60 -20.71
N ILE A 140 -9.11 -3.74 -20.42
CA ILE A 140 -10.43 -4.18 -19.99
C ILE A 140 -11.33 -4.19 -21.22
N LEU A 141 -11.69 -5.39 -21.65
CA LEU A 141 -12.74 -5.56 -22.66
C LEU A 141 -14.07 -5.55 -21.91
N SER A 142 -14.81 -4.46 -22.03
CA SER A 142 -16.19 -4.40 -21.57
C SER A 142 -17.09 -4.31 -22.79
N ASP A 143 -18.11 -5.14 -22.84
CA ASP A 143 -19.23 -4.86 -23.72
C ASP A 143 -19.76 -3.49 -23.36
N LYS A 144 -19.78 -2.57 -24.33
CA LYS A 144 -20.48 -1.30 -24.17
C LYS A 144 -21.97 -1.63 -24.05
N ILE A 145 -22.38 -1.97 -22.86
CA ILE A 145 -23.77 -1.81 -22.48
C ILE A 145 -23.96 -0.30 -22.48
N ASP A 146 -24.82 0.21 -23.37
CA ASP A 146 -25.29 1.59 -23.26
C ASP A 146 -25.66 1.78 -21.79
N LYS A 147 -24.92 2.67 -21.13
CA LYS A 147 -25.22 2.99 -19.74
C LYS A 147 -26.57 3.66 -19.76
N ASP A 148 -27.63 2.87 -19.58
CA ASP A 148 -28.93 3.42 -19.31
C ASP A 148 -28.76 4.45 -18.21
N ILE A 149 -29.15 5.67 -18.49
CA ILE A 149 -29.09 6.76 -17.51
C ILE A 149 -30.04 6.37 -16.38
N ILE A 150 -29.48 5.85 -15.29
CA ILE A 150 -30.26 5.53 -14.09
C ILE A 150 -30.54 6.84 -13.37
N ARG A 151 -31.75 7.34 -13.50
CA ARG A 151 -32.23 8.48 -12.72
C ARG A 151 -32.61 8.00 -11.34
N GLN A 152 -31.94 8.47 -10.31
CA GLN A 152 -32.24 8.15 -8.92
C GLN A 152 -32.54 9.43 -8.15
N ILE A 153 -33.67 9.47 -7.45
CA ILE A 153 -33.97 10.49 -6.46
C ILE A 153 -33.36 10.02 -5.15
N ARG A 154 -32.47 10.81 -4.58
CA ARG A 154 -31.85 10.53 -3.29
C ARG A 154 -32.14 11.66 -2.32
N SER A 155 -32.69 11.30 -1.16
CA SER A 155 -32.98 12.23 -0.06
C SER A 155 -31.94 12.18 1.07
N TYR A 156 -30.88 11.38 0.91
CA TYR A 156 -29.82 11.20 1.92
C TYR A 156 -28.50 10.76 1.27
N GLY A 157 -27.42 10.86 2.05
CA GLY A 157 -26.09 10.34 1.65
C GLY A 157 -25.10 11.41 1.19
N ALA A 158 -25.46 12.69 1.20
CA ALA A 158 -24.50 13.78 1.12
C ALA A 158 -23.81 13.95 2.49
N THR A 159 -22.48 14.02 2.50
CA THR A 159 -21.68 14.14 3.73
C THR A 159 -21.20 15.55 3.99
N ASP A 160 -20.97 16.34 2.93
CA ASP A 160 -20.54 17.73 3.02
C ASP A 160 -21.27 18.58 1.97
N ILE A 161 -21.55 19.84 2.28
CA ILE A 161 -22.19 20.78 1.37
C ILE A 161 -21.48 22.13 1.48
N ALA A 162 -21.17 22.73 0.33
CA ALA A 162 -20.65 24.09 0.24
C ALA A 162 -21.41 24.90 -0.82
N VAL A 163 -21.70 26.14 -0.54
CA VAL A 163 -22.35 27.06 -1.46
C VAL A 163 -21.34 28.03 -2.02
N SER A 164 -21.36 28.27 -3.33
CA SER A 164 -20.48 29.25 -3.96
C SER A 164 -20.71 30.67 -3.40
N PRO A 165 -19.70 31.56 -3.40
CA PRO A 165 -19.82 32.90 -2.84
C PRO A 165 -20.97 33.75 -3.43
N LYS A 166 -21.38 33.45 -4.64
CA LYS A 166 -22.50 34.14 -5.33
C LYS A 166 -23.83 33.40 -5.20
N GLY A 167 -23.90 32.29 -4.46
CA GLY A 167 -25.11 31.50 -4.25
C GLY A 167 -25.67 30.83 -5.53
N LYS A 168 -24.87 30.71 -6.59
CA LYS A 168 -25.32 30.17 -7.88
C LYS A 168 -25.04 28.68 -8.05
N GLU A 169 -24.16 28.13 -7.23
CA GLU A 169 -23.73 26.74 -7.31
C GLU A 169 -23.66 26.13 -5.90
N VAL A 170 -23.95 24.86 -5.83
CA VAL A 170 -23.81 24.05 -4.62
C VAL A 170 -22.92 22.86 -4.93
N ALA A 171 -21.83 22.72 -4.20
CA ALA A 171 -20.98 21.53 -4.22
C ALA A 171 -21.38 20.62 -3.06
N PHE A 172 -21.39 19.32 -3.27
CA PHE A 172 -21.61 18.33 -2.22
C PHE A 172 -20.82 17.06 -2.50
N ILE A 173 -20.52 16.32 -1.44
CA ILE A 173 -19.85 15.03 -1.51
C ILE A 173 -20.88 13.92 -1.34
N MET A 174 -20.88 12.96 -2.26
CA MET A 174 -21.69 11.75 -2.18
C MET A 174 -20.88 10.53 -2.61
N ARG A 175 -20.76 9.52 -1.75
CA ARG A 175 -19.97 8.29 -1.98
C ARG A 175 -18.50 8.54 -2.32
N GLY A 176 -17.91 9.62 -1.80
CA GLY A 176 -16.53 9.99 -2.08
C GLY A 176 -16.31 10.83 -3.34
N ASP A 177 -17.34 11.01 -4.16
CA ASP A 177 -17.30 11.87 -5.34
C ASP A 177 -17.79 13.28 -5.03
N VAL A 178 -17.19 14.30 -5.63
CA VAL A 178 -17.62 15.70 -5.52
C VAL A 178 -18.52 16.03 -6.70
N TYR A 179 -19.74 16.49 -6.38
CA TYR A 179 -20.72 16.95 -7.35
C TYR A 179 -20.90 18.46 -7.23
N VAL A 180 -21.07 19.14 -8.35
CA VAL A 180 -21.39 20.57 -8.41
C VAL A 180 -22.70 20.73 -9.19
N LEU A 181 -23.67 21.34 -8.54
CA LEU A 181 -24.97 21.70 -9.17
C LEU A 181 -25.05 23.20 -9.36
N SER A 182 -25.36 23.63 -10.58
CA SER A 182 -25.72 25.01 -10.86
C SER A 182 -27.19 25.23 -10.55
N LEU A 183 -27.50 26.16 -9.67
CA LEU A 183 -28.88 26.50 -9.31
C LEU A 183 -29.61 27.31 -10.41
N ILE A 184 -28.89 27.72 -11.47
CA ILE A 184 -29.46 28.53 -12.57
C ILE A 184 -30.25 27.65 -13.56
N HIS A 185 -30.05 26.33 -13.54
CA HIS A 185 -30.66 25.40 -14.49
C HIS A 185 -31.62 24.40 -13.86
N ILE A 186 -32.10 24.67 -12.64
CA ILE A 186 -33.20 23.92 -12.01
C ILE A 186 -34.47 24.64 -12.39
N SER A 187 -35.03 24.31 -13.55
CA SER A 187 -36.37 24.66 -13.96
C SER A 187 -37.22 23.40 -14.10
#